data_18a4b698ad1c628847e31dac2a97b1b8
#
_entry.id   18a4b698ad1c628847e31dac2a97b1b8
#
_cell.length_a   1.000
_cell.length_b   1.000
_cell.length_c   1.000
_cell.angle_alpha   90.00
_cell.angle_beta   90.00
_cell.angle_gamma   90.00
#
_symmetry.space_group_name_H-M   'P 1'
#
loop_
_entity.id
_entity.type
_entity.pdbx_description
1 polymer ?
#
loop_
_entity_poly.entity_id
_entity_poly.type
_entity_poly.pdbx_seq_one_letter_code
_entity_poly.pdbx_strand_id
1 'polypeptide(L)'
;MSEINEAVEYFKKKPVYEKLFNEFKKKYESHGKIGGIAVLTGLSAGDKEDISGFLMKDFTSEEEVRVSAKLFEKALLKSRFSSLTTLDIITRYFGIKLRTNKEKSEEDVGKRAEYLAELTGYTDKAYIKEWLTGVFCGDVSGTVVIARSYNADKNELKIILQKLIKAIPMLPYFQGGKKKELLAVFAAQTAGNPHFFDDNTLAGNLLTAFLRDYFRFGYEDDLSEAENRSNVLFKAGIIKDTLSNDVIAYGIRGRCVDGSLHQGMEGFLHQKEPVKLSLLTLANLEETFTNSVDRRVYIVENPAVFSILTSRFPEKAFICSYGQIRRAVFMLLDLFDKNTVFSYAGDFDPEGLLIAERLKKRYGDRLAFWKYETDIYLKYMSEEKLTKQRIKKLDGVRDAALLKIAELMREEGRAAYQESMLEEYVNSPM
;
A
#
# COMPACT_ATOMS: atom_id res chain seq x y z
N MET A 1 35.88 24.46 -43.75
CA MET A 1 35.36 23.88 -42.49
C MET A 1 35.81 24.76 -41.35
N SER A 2 35.00 24.91 -40.29
CA SER A 2 35.49 25.67 -39.12
C SER A 2 36.52 24.84 -38.35
N GLU A 3 37.51 25.49 -37.73
CA GLU A 3 38.60 24.84 -36.98
C GLU A 3 38.08 23.79 -35.96
N ILE A 4 36.95 24.09 -35.29
CA ILE A 4 36.34 23.15 -34.34
C ILE A 4 35.81 21.89 -35.02
N ASN A 5 35.25 21.98 -36.23
CA ASN A 5 34.78 20.82 -36.97
C ASN A 5 35.95 19.94 -37.42
N GLU A 6 37.06 20.56 -37.82
CA GLU A 6 38.31 19.83 -38.19
C GLU A 6 38.90 19.11 -36.96
N ALA A 7 38.90 19.76 -35.80
CA ALA A 7 39.34 19.15 -34.54
C ALA A 7 38.46 17.93 -34.17
N VAL A 8 37.14 18.08 -34.24
CA VAL A 8 36.22 17.00 -33.94
C VAL A 8 36.38 15.81 -34.91
N GLU A 9 36.54 16.08 -36.21
CA GLU A 9 36.79 15.02 -37.19
C GLU A 9 38.12 14.30 -36.93
N TYR A 10 39.17 15.05 -36.57
CA TYR A 10 40.48 14.47 -36.19
C TYR A 10 40.36 13.51 -35.02
N PHE A 11 39.66 13.91 -33.95
CA PHE A 11 39.51 13.09 -32.76
C PHE A 11 38.52 11.94 -32.97
N LYS A 12 37.46 12.10 -33.78
CA LYS A 12 36.49 11.02 -34.08
C LYS A 12 37.10 9.87 -34.91
N LYS A 13 38.13 10.13 -35.68
CA LYS A 13 38.84 9.08 -36.43
C LYS A 13 39.64 8.11 -35.56
N LYS A 14 39.81 8.43 -34.26
CA LYS A 14 40.66 7.72 -33.33
C LYS A 14 39.87 7.30 -32.07
N PRO A 15 39.55 6.02 -31.91
CA PRO A 15 38.66 5.54 -30.85
C PRO A 15 39.06 5.89 -29.41
N VAL A 16 40.36 6.03 -29.17
CA VAL A 16 40.92 6.36 -27.84
C VAL A 16 40.36 7.69 -27.29
N TYR A 17 40.08 8.66 -28.17
CA TYR A 17 39.58 9.96 -27.73
C TYR A 17 38.15 9.93 -27.27
N GLU A 18 37.31 9.00 -27.76
CA GLU A 18 35.98 8.79 -27.23
C GLU A 18 36.06 8.37 -25.75
N LYS A 19 36.93 7.43 -25.43
CA LYS A 19 37.16 7.00 -24.04
C LYS A 19 37.68 8.17 -23.18
N LEU A 20 38.69 8.90 -23.66
CA LEU A 20 39.29 10.05 -22.96
C LEU A 20 38.25 11.16 -22.71
N PHE A 21 37.48 11.52 -23.72
CA PHE A 21 36.49 12.60 -23.62
C PHE A 21 35.29 12.21 -22.75
N ASN A 22 34.89 10.93 -22.72
CA ASN A 22 33.89 10.45 -21.76
C ASN A 22 34.36 10.60 -20.30
N GLU A 23 35.65 10.31 -20.01
CA GLU A 23 36.21 10.51 -18.68
C GLU A 23 36.31 12.01 -18.31
N PHE A 24 36.70 12.88 -19.23
CA PHE A 24 36.72 14.32 -19.00
C PHE A 24 35.30 14.89 -18.83
N LYS A 25 34.30 14.38 -19.59
CA LYS A 25 32.90 14.71 -19.45
C LYS A 25 32.37 14.36 -18.05
N LYS A 26 32.64 13.13 -17.57
CA LYS A 26 32.24 12.72 -16.19
C LYS A 26 32.82 13.64 -15.14
N LYS A 27 34.08 14.07 -15.30
CA LYS A 27 34.73 15.02 -14.37
C LYS A 27 34.10 16.40 -14.41
N TYR A 28 33.75 16.88 -15.60
CA TYR A 28 33.05 18.15 -15.74
C TYR A 28 31.63 18.06 -15.08
N GLU A 29 30.93 17.00 -15.32
CA GLU A 29 29.60 16.76 -14.70
C GLU A 29 29.66 16.75 -13.17
N SER A 30 30.73 16.18 -12.61
CA SER A 30 30.92 16.10 -11.15
C SER A 30 31.42 17.39 -10.50
N HIS A 31 32.31 18.15 -11.19
CA HIS A 31 33.09 19.24 -10.56
C HIS A 31 32.92 20.60 -11.23
N GLY A 32 32.17 20.70 -12.32
CA GLY A 32 32.01 21.95 -13.08
C GLY A 32 33.21 22.40 -13.89
N LYS A 33 34.29 21.57 -13.94
CA LYS A 33 35.50 21.85 -14.70
C LYS A 33 36.14 20.57 -15.22
N ILE A 34 36.79 20.64 -16.37
CA ILE A 34 37.62 19.57 -16.88
C ILE A 34 38.91 19.62 -16.09
N GLY A 35 39.14 18.60 -15.25
CA GLY A 35 40.29 18.56 -14.36
C GLY A 35 40.65 17.13 -13.92
N GLY A 36 41.73 17.00 -13.16
CA GLY A 36 42.18 15.69 -12.65
C GLY A 36 42.83 14.81 -13.73
N ILE A 37 42.79 13.50 -13.51
CA ILE A 37 43.47 12.48 -14.35
C ILE A 37 42.37 11.53 -14.89
N ALA A 38 42.25 11.40 -16.20
CA ALA A 38 41.51 10.33 -16.85
C ALA A 38 42.35 9.05 -16.86
N VAL A 39 41.78 7.93 -16.47
CA VAL A 39 42.42 6.62 -16.48
C VAL A 39 41.77 5.79 -17.58
N LEU A 40 42.57 5.39 -18.56
CA LEU A 40 42.14 4.62 -19.71
C LEU A 40 42.72 3.21 -19.63
N THR A 41 41.83 2.22 -19.64
CA THR A 41 42.19 0.80 -19.57
C THR A 41 41.75 0.07 -20.85
N GLY A 42 42.35 -1.07 -21.14
CA GLY A 42 41.98 -1.89 -22.28
C GLY A 42 42.19 -1.19 -23.62
N LEU A 43 43.29 -0.46 -23.75
CA LEU A 43 43.69 0.20 -24.99
C LEU A 43 44.49 -0.77 -25.90
N SER A 44 44.21 -0.73 -27.19
CA SER A 44 45.00 -1.40 -28.22
C SER A 44 46.36 -0.71 -28.40
N ALA A 45 47.32 -1.38 -29.04
CA ALA A 45 48.59 -0.77 -29.38
C ALA A 45 48.42 0.51 -30.22
N GLY A 46 47.51 0.48 -31.21
CA GLY A 46 47.19 1.66 -32.01
C GLY A 46 46.57 2.81 -31.22
N ASP A 47 45.69 2.52 -30.22
CA ASP A 47 45.16 3.53 -29.32
C ASP A 47 46.25 4.22 -28.49
N LYS A 48 47.23 3.42 -28.01
CA LYS A 48 48.38 3.94 -27.23
C LYS A 48 49.31 4.80 -28.10
N GLU A 49 49.56 4.38 -29.36
CA GLU A 49 50.32 5.17 -30.33
C GLU A 49 49.63 6.50 -30.66
N ASP A 50 48.32 6.47 -30.91
CA ASP A 50 47.51 7.65 -31.22
C ASP A 50 47.52 8.69 -30.11
N ILE A 51 47.36 8.26 -28.87
CA ILE A 51 47.36 9.16 -27.72
C ILE A 51 48.78 9.65 -27.38
N SER A 52 49.79 8.80 -27.54
CA SER A 52 51.19 9.15 -27.34
C SER A 52 51.63 10.22 -28.34
N GLY A 53 51.27 10.05 -29.63
CA GLY A 53 51.59 11.01 -30.68
C GLY A 53 51.00 12.41 -30.44
N PHE A 54 49.72 12.49 -30.01
CA PHE A 54 49.12 13.78 -29.72
C PHE A 54 49.66 14.44 -28.45
N LEU A 55 49.81 13.65 -27.36
CA LEU A 55 50.26 14.16 -26.08
C LEU A 55 51.80 14.41 -26.00
N MET A 56 52.54 13.97 -27.02
CA MET A 56 54.00 14.03 -27.06
C MET A 56 54.63 13.38 -25.81
N LYS A 57 54.05 12.24 -25.39
CA LYS A 57 54.51 11.42 -24.27
C LYS A 57 54.27 9.96 -24.61
N ASP A 58 55.25 9.11 -24.41
CA ASP A 58 55.13 7.68 -24.69
C ASP A 58 54.32 6.95 -23.62
N PHE A 59 53.29 6.23 -24.04
CA PHE A 59 52.38 5.39 -23.24
C PHE A 59 52.33 3.95 -23.75
N THR A 60 53.17 3.59 -24.71
CA THR A 60 53.08 2.28 -25.38
C THR A 60 53.32 1.09 -24.44
N SER A 61 54.13 1.25 -23.42
CA SER A 61 54.44 0.23 -22.41
C SER A 61 53.52 0.21 -21.19
N GLU A 62 52.65 1.22 -21.04
CA GLU A 62 51.79 1.34 -19.87
C GLU A 62 50.52 0.44 -20.01
N GLU A 63 50.16 -0.34 -18.97
CA GLU A 63 48.88 -1.11 -18.96
C GLU A 63 47.69 -0.18 -18.83
N GLU A 64 47.83 0.86 -18.00
CA GLU A 64 46.84 1.92 -17.81
C GLU A 64 47.40 3.26 -18.25
N VAL A 65 46.76 3.91 -19.21
CA VAL A 65 47.15 5.25 -19.66
C VAL A 65 46.48 6.32 -18.81
N ARG A 66 47.31 7.11 -18.12
CA ARG A 66 46.86 8.20 -17.23
C ARG A 66 47.05 9.55 -17.86
N VAL A 67 45.96 10.20 -18.28
CA VAL A 67 45.99 11.50 -18.95
C VAL A 67 45.42 12.58 -18.04
N SER A 68 46.28 13.52 -17.60
CA SER A 68 45.75 14.68 -16.88
C SER A 68 45.16 15.70 -17.87
N ALA A 69 44.09 16.39 -17.44
CA ALA A 69 43.49 17.46 -18.22
C ALA A 69 44.52 18.54 -18.61
N LYS A 70 45.41 18.86 -17.70
CA LYS A 70 46.52 19.81 -17.97
C LYS A 70 47.47 19.32 -19.06
N LEU A 71 47.78 18.01 -19.11
CA LEU A 71 48.61 17.43 -20.15
C LEU A 71 47.95 17.52 -21.52
N PHE A 72 46.63 17.20 -21.58
CA PHE A 72 45.86 17.30 -22.81
C PHE A 72 45.78 18.75 -23.29
N GLU A 73 45.49 19.70 -22.40
CA GLU A 73 45.39 21.12 -22.72
C GLU A 73 46.75 21.69 -23.21
N LYS A 74 47.85 21.28 -22.58
CA LYS A 74 49.19 21.63 -23.03
C LYS A 74 49.50 21.10 -24.42
N ALA A 75 49.11 19.88 -24.74
CA ALA A 75 49.25 19.29 -26.07
C ALA A 75 48.35 20.01 -27.11
N LEU A 76 47.11 20.34 -26.73
CA LEU A 76 46.20 21.09 -27.58
C LEU A 76 46.77 22.48 -27.96
N LEU A 77 47.31 23.22 -27.00
CA LEU A 77 47.93 24.51 -27.24
C LEU A 77 49.14 24.44 -28.19
N LYS A 78 49.79 23.29 -28.29
CA LYS A 78 50.94 23.06 -29.21
C LYS A 78 50.49 22.50 -30.56
N SER A 79 49.21 22.15 -30.71
CA SER A 79 48.68 21.60 -31.94
C SER A 79 48.16 22.70 -32.88
N ARG A 80 47.72 22.29 -34.08
CA ARG A 80 47.01 23.19 -35.01
C ARG A 80 45.63 23.64 -34.51
N PHE A 81 45.19 23.15 -33.38
CA PHE A 81 43.91 23.48 -32.74
C PHE A 81 44.10 24.38 -31.51
N SER A 82 45.15 25.14 -31.43
CA SER A 82 45.58 25.93 -30.28
C SER A 82 44.61 27.06 -29.89
N SER A 83 43.68 27.47 -30.78
CA SER A 83 42.64 28.44 -30.48
C SER A 83 41.44 27.86 -29.73
N LEU A 84 41.32 26.52 -29.62
CA LEU A 84 40.17 25.83 -29.03
C LEU A 84 40.50 25.42 -27.60
N THR A 85 39.49 25.41 -26.75
CA THR A 85 39.56 24.81 -25.40
C THR A 85 39.19 23.34 -25.43
N THR A 86 39.64 22.58 -24.45
CA THR A 86 39.22 21.19 -24.26
C THR A 86 37.70 21.09 -24.11
N LEU A 87 37.04 22.07 -23.48
CA LEU A 87 35.59 22.13 -23.30
C LEU A 87 34.86 22.32 -24.62
N ASP A 88 35.36 23.20 -25.50
CA ASP A 88 34.76 23.43 -26.82
C ASP A 88 34.78 22.17 -27.66
N ILE A 89 35.92 21.46 -27.68
CA ILE A 89 36.08 20.21 -28.41
C ILE A 89 35.12 19.14 -27.88
N ILE A 90 35.02 18.90 -26.55
CA ILE A 90 34.19 17.89 -25.98
C ILE A 90 32.69 18.20 -26.20
N THR A 91 32.29 19.46 -26.02
CA THR A 91 30.94 19.93 -26.28
C THR A 91 30.51 19.66 -27.73
N ARG A 92 31.38 19.99 -28.68
CA ARG A 92 31.10 19.77 -30.10
C ARG A 92 31.19 18.30 -30.52
N TYR A 93 32.12 17.54 -29.91
CA TYR A 93 32.35 16.12 -30.15
C TYR A 93 31.08 15.30 -29.85
N PHE A 94 30.46 15.56 -28.68
CA PHE A 94 29.22 14.88 -28.27
C PHE A 94 27.95 15.59 -28.79
N GLY A 95 28.04 16.79 -29.34
CA GLY A 95 26.90 17.55 -29.82
C GLY A 95 25.95 18.02 -28.70
N ILE A 96 26.44 18.14 -27.46
CA ILE A 96 25.65 18.48 -26.28
C ILE A 96 26.30 19.63 -25.50
N LYS A 97 25.48 20.47 -24.87
CA LYS A 97 25.96 21.42 -23.85
C LYS A 97 26.24 20.63 -22.56
N LEU A 98 27.51 20.65 -22.13
CA LEU A 98 27.87 20.02 -20.85
C LEU A 98 27.23 20.78 -19.70
N ARG A 99 26.67 20.01 -18.73
CA ARG A 99 26.06 20.53 -17.51
C ARG A 99 26.58 19.74 -16.33
N THR A 100 26.73 20.39 -15.20
CA THR A 100 27.08 19.74 -13.95
C THR A 100 25.92 18.91 -13.40
N ASN A 101 26.20 17.95 -12.56
CA ASN A 101 25.17 17.19 -11.84
C ASN A 101 24.33 18.11 -10.96
N LYS A 102 24.93 19.18 -10.42
CA LYS A 102 24.22 20.20 -9.65
C LYS A 102 23.20 20.97 -10.52
N GLU A 103 23.64 21.47 -11.69
CA GLU A 103 22.74 22.15 -12.64
C GLU A 103 21.61 21.24 -13.13
N LYS A 104 21.90 19.96 -13.40
CA LYS A 104 20.87 18.97 -13.77
C LYS A 104 19.86 18.77 -12.64
N SER A 105 20.37 18.63 -11.40
CA SER A 105 19.51 18.45 -10.22
C SER A 105 18.64 19.68 -9.96
N GLU A 106 19.20 20.91 -10.08
CA GLU A 106 18.44 22.16 -9.91
C GLU A 106 17.36 22.33 -11.00
N GLU A 107 17.67 21.95 -12.25
CA GLU A 107 16.69 21.95 -13.34
C GLU A 107 15.56 20.93 -13.10
N ASP A 108 15.88 19.72 -12.61
CA ASP A 108 14.90 18.71 -12.28
C ASP A 108 14.01 19.13 -11.10
N VAL A 109 14.57 19.78 -10.09
CA VAL A 109 13.81 20.38 -8.99
C VAL A 109 12.88 21.48 -9.51
N GLY A 110 13.37 22.36 -10.39
CA GLY A 110 12.55 23.40 -11.03
C GLY A 110 11.37 22.81 -11.82
N LYS A 111 11.63 21.80 -12.65
CA LYS A 111 10.58 21.11 -13.44
C LYS A 111 9.52 20.42 -12.56
N ARG A 112 9.95 19.82 -11.43
CA ARG A 112 9.02 19.23 -10.46
C ARG A 112 8.17 20.31 -9.78
N ALA A 113 8.77 21.44 -9.42
CA ALA A 113 8.05 22.55 -8.82
C ALA A 113 7.00 23.16 -9.78
N GLU A 114 7.34 23.35 -11.05
CA GLU A 114 6.40 23.80 -12.08
C GLU A 114 5.26 22.81 -12.28
N TYR A 115 5.57 21.52 -12.33
CA TYR A 115 4.58 20.46 -12.47
C TYR A 115 3.62 20.43 -11.26
N LEU A 116 4.14 20.58 -10.04
CA LEU A 116 3.34 20.67 -8.82
C LEU A 116 2.46 21.93 -8.81
N ALA A 117 3.02 23.08 -9.20
CA ALA A 117 2.27 24.33 -9.29
C ALA A 117 1.09 24.22 -10.26
N GLU A 118 1.31 23.57 -11.39
CA GLU A 118 0.24 23.31 -12.35
C GLU A 118 -0.85 22.40 -11.74
N LEU A 119 -0.48 21.31 -11.08
CA LEU A 119 -1.43 20.38 -10.44
C LEU A 119 -2.25 21.06 -9.33
N THR A 120 -1.61 21.87 -8.49
CA THR A 120 -2.28 22.59 -7.41
C THR A 120 -3.20 23.70 -7.93
N GLY A 121 -2.98 24.15 -9.16
CA GLY A 121 -3.88 25.08 -9.87
C GLY A 121 -5.23 24.48 -10.27
N TYR A 122 -5.35 23.13 -10.33
CA TYR A 122 -6.62 22.45 -10.67
C TYR A 122 -7.61 22.37 -9.50
N THR A 123 -7.26 22.81 -8.29
CA THR A 123 -8.12 22.72 -7.11
C THR A 123 -7.94 23.91 -6.19
N ASP A 124 -9.02 24.31 -5.51
CA ASP A 124 -9.02 25.27 -4.39
C ASP A 124 -8.97 24.59 -3.02
N LYS A 125 -9.11 23.25 -2.97
CA LYS A 125 -9.18 22.46 -1.74
C LYS A 125 -7.81 22.35 -1.06
N ALA A 126 -7.65 22.97 0.11
CA ALA A 126 -6.40 23.00 0.86
C ALA A 126 -5.84 21.59 1.14
N TYR A 127 -6.68 20.65 1.56
CA TYR A 127 -6.28 19.28 1.87
C TYR A 127 -5.71 18.50 0.68
N ILE A 128 -6.15 18.82 -0.56
CA ILE A 128 -5.58 18.21 -1.78
C ILE A 128 -4.23 18.86 -2.10
N LYS A 129 -4.12 20.18 -1.96
CA LYS A 129 -2.86 20.90 -2.18
C LYS A 129 -1.78 20.46 -1.21
N GLU A 130 -2.12 20.31 0.06
CA GLU A 130 -1.23 19.82 1.12
C GLU A 130 -0.72 18.41 0.80
N TRP A 131 -1.61 17.49 0.45
CA TRP A 131 -1.21 16.14 0.07
C TRP A 131 -0.33 16.11 -1.18
N LEU A 132 -0.69 16.83 -2.24
CA LEU A 132 0.14 16.95 -3.45
C LEU A 132 1.53 17.48 -3.11
N THR A 133 1.63 18.52 -2.29
CA THR A 133 2.91 19.05 -1.84
C THR A 133 3.69 17.98 -1.07
N GLY A 134 3.06 17.29 -0.12
CA GLY A 134 3.70 16.24 0.67
C GLY A 134 4.23 15.09 -0.17
N VAL A 135 3.49 14.60 -1.18
CA VAL A 135 3.97 13.51 -2.05
C VAL A 135 5.13 13.91 -2.95
N PHE A 136 5.24 15.17 -3.34
CA PHE A 136 6.38 15.68 -4.13
C PHE A 136 7.59 16.03 -3.25
N CYS A 137 7.38 16.37 -1.96
CA CYS A 137 8.44 16.62 -0.98
C CYS A 137 8.95 15.33 -0.31
N GLY A 138 8.20 14.23 -0.34
CA GLY A 138 8.64 12.94 0.20
C GLY A 138 8.08 12.58 1.57
N ASP A 139 7.09 13.32 2.09
CA ASP A 139 6.68 13.27 3.50
C ASP A 139 5.42 12.42 3.78
N VAL A 140 4.71 11.98 2.73
CA VAL A 140 3.40 11.31 2.89
C VAL A 140 3.23 10.06 2.04
N SER A 141 2.16 9.31 2.30
CA SER A 141 1.78 8.13 1.52
C SER A 141 1.61 8.46 0.03
N GLY A 142 2.16 7.62 -0.85
CA GLY A 142 2.11 7.81 -2.30
C GLY A 142 3.38 8.39 -2.93
N THR A 143 4.31 8.95 -2.14
CA THR A 143 5.57 9.55 -2.61
C THR A 143 6.34 8.65 -3.57
N VAL A 144 6.58 7.38 -3.19
CA VAL A 144 7.34 6.42 -4.03
C VAL A 144 6.61 6.12 -5.33
N VAL A 145 5.29 5.99 -5.27
CA VAL A 145 4.45 5.71 -6.43
C VAL A 145 4.49 6.88 -7.41
N ILE A 146 4.31 8.11 -6.92
CA ILE A 146 4.36 9.34 -7.75
C ILE A 146 5.76 9.53 -8.34
N ALA A 147 6.83 9.37 -7.56
CA ALA A 147 8.19 9.53 -8.07
C ALA A 147 8.51 8.56 -9.21
N ARG A 148 8.10 7.29 -9.06
CA ARG A 148 8.26 6.26 -10.10
C ARG A 148 7.46 6.62 -11.36
N SER A 149 6.20 6.98 -11.20
CA SER A 149 5.31 7.29 -12.33
C SER A 149 5.72 8.58 -13.04
N TYR A 150 6.17 9.61 -12.31
CA TYR A 150 6.70 10.85 -12.88
C TYR A 150 7.91 10.60 -13.77
N ASN A 151 8.83 9.72 -13.34
CA ASN A 151 10.02 9.38 -14.12
C ASN A 151 9.71 8.48 -15.32
N ALA A 152 8.64 7.68 -15.26
CA ALA A 152 8.20 6.80 -16.35
C ALA A 152 7.44 7.59 -17.45
N ASP A 153 6.34 8.24 -17.07
CA ASP A 153 5.54 9.09 -17.96
C ASP A 153 4.80 10.17 -17.16
N LYS A 154 5.37 11.37 -17.17
CA LYS A 154 4.80 12.53 -16.48
C LYS A 154 3.47 13.01 -17.07
N ASN A 155 3.20 12.77 -18.38
CA ASN A 155 1.97 13.20 -19.02
C ASN A 155 0.81 12.26 -18.64
N GLU A 156 1.04 10.95 -18.64
CA GLU A 156 0.07 9.98 -18.15
C GLU A 156 -0.25 10.23 -16.67
N LEU A 157 0.78 10.40 -15.82
CA LEU A 157 0.59 10.74 -14.41
C LEU A 157 -0.25 12.00 -14.23
N LYS A 158 -0.03 13.05 -15.05
CA LYS A 158 -0.79 14.30 -14.99
C LYS A 158 -2.27 14.07 -15.24
N ILE A 159 -2.62 13.31 -16.28
CA ILE A 159 -4.00 12.97 -16.62
C ILE A 159 -4.67 12.24 -15.45
N ILE A 160 -3.97 11.28 -14.85
CA ILE A 160 -4.48 10.53 -13.70
C ILE A 160 -4.69 11.45 -12.49
N LEU A 161 -3.72 12.30 -12.16
CA LEU A 161 -3.83 13.23 -11.03
C LEU A 161 -4.94 14.27 -11.25
N GLN A 162 -5.13 14.78 -12.46
CA GLN A 162 -6.24 15.70 -12.78
C GLN A 162 -7.61 15.05 -12.51
N LYS A 163 -7.80 13.79 -12.92
CA LYS A 163 -9.03 13.05 -12.63
C LYS A 163 -9.18 12.80 -11.12
N LEU A 164 -8.11 12.42 -10.44
CA LEU A 164 -8.10 12.19 -9.00
C LEU A 164 -8.45 13.47 -8.22
N ILE A 165 -7.84 14.60 -8.57
CA ILE A 165 -8.12 15.92 -7.96
C ILE A 165 -9.60 16.30 -8.08
N LYS A 166 -10.22 16.00 -9.22
CA LYS A 166 -11.66 16.23 -9.45
C LYS A 166 -12.54 15.26 -8.67
N ALA A 167 -12.12 14.01 -8.55
CA ALA A 167 -12.90 12.96 -7.90
C ALA A 167 -12.91 13.08 -6.37
N ILE A 168 -11.78 13.43 -5.74
CA ILE A 168 -11.67 13.48 -4.27
C ILE A 168 -12.77 14.32 -3.61
N PRO A 169 -13.07 15.56 -4.02
CA PRO A 169 -14.13 16.35 -3.41
C PRO A 169 -15.52 15.75 -3.56
N MET A 170 -15.72 14.87 -4.57
CA MET A 170 -17.00 14.20 -4.83
C MET A 170 -17.23 12.96 -3.98
N LEU A 171 -16.22 12.51 -3.22
CA LEU A 171 -16.39 11.40 -2.29
C LEU A 171 -17.51 11.70 -1.30
N PRO A 172 -18.38 10.71 -0.97
CA PRO A 172 -19.53 10.91 -0.08
C PRO A 172 -19.15 11.55 1.26
N TYR A 173 -18.00 11.23 1.81
CA TYR A 173 -17.48 11.84 3.03
C TYR A 173 -17.37 13.37 2.92
N PHE A 174 -16.83 13.89 1.83
CA PHE A 174 -16.64 15.35 1.63
C PHE A 174 -17.95 16.06 1.23
N GLN A 175 -18.95 15.29 0.78
CA GLN A 175 -20.28 15.81 0.47
C GLN A 175 -21.23 15.81 1.69
N GLY A 176 -20.72 15.42 2.88
CA GLY A 176 -21.55 15.31 4.10
C GLY A 176 -22.59 14.18 4.02
N GLY A 177 -22.48 13.29 3.03
CA GLY A 177 -23.41 12.20 2.78
C GLY A 177 -23.31 11.06 3.80
N LYS A 178 -24.42 10.66 4.37
CA LYS A 178 -24.54 9.42 5.15
C LYS A 178 -24.56 8.19 4.24
N LYS A 179 -24.98 8.36 2.98
CA LYS A 179 -25.16 7.28 2.01
C LYS A 179 -23.83 6.86 1.42
N LYS A 180 -23.57 5.55 1.40
CA LYS A 180 -22.37 4.97 0.80
C LYS A 180 -22.57 4.79 -0.70
N GLU A 181 -21.50 4.82 -1.48
CA GLU A 181 -21.49 4.65 -2.92
C GLU A 181 -20.56 3.50 -3.36
N LEU A 182 -20.92 2.80 -4.44
CA LEU A 182 -20.10 1.74 -5.01
C LEU A 182 -18.90 2.32 -5.74
N LEU A 183 -17.70 1.76 -5.50
CA LEU A 183 -16.45 2.21 -6.13
C LEU A 183 -16.54 2.30 -7.65
N ALA A 184 -17.10 1.27 -8.30
CA ALA A 184 -17.26 1.23 -9.75
C ALA A 184 -18.20 2.32 -10.29
N VAL A 185 -19.29 2.63 -9.58
CA VAL A 185 -20.23 3.70 -9.93
C VAL A 185 -19.54 5.06 -9.77
N PHE A 186 -18.93 5.29 -8.63
CA PHE A 186 -18.13 6.49 -8.36
C PHE A 186 -17.04 6.73 -9.42
N ALA A 187 -16.29 5.67 -9.77
CA ALA A 187 -15.24 5.75 -10.78
C ALA A 187 -15.79 6.07 -12.18
N ALA A 188 -16.93 5.46 -12.56
CA ALA A 188 -17.58 5.75 -13.83
C ALA A 188 -18.06 7.20 -13.91
N GLN A 189 -18.65 7.73 -12.85
CA GLN A 189 -19.17 9.11 -12.80
C GLN A 189 -18.07 10.18 -12.78
N THR A 190 -16.99 9.92 -12.03
CA THR A 190 -15.94 10.93 -11.80
C THR A 190 -14.79 10.87 -12.80
N ALA A 191 -14.49 9.68 -13.33
CA ALA A 191 -13.34 9.45 -14.23
C ALA A 191 -13.72 8.88 -15.60
N GLY A 192 -15.00 8.52 -15.81
CA GLY A 192 -15.50 7.97 -17.07
C GLY A 192 -15.12 6.49 -17.31
N ASN A 193 -14.57 5.82 -16.30
CA ASN A 193 -14.18 4.41 -16.39
C ASN A 193 -14.45 3.72 -15.04
N PRO A 194 -15.33 2.69 -14.96
CA PRO A 194 -15.67 1.99 -13.72
C PRO A 194 -14.47 1.30 -13.04
N HIS A 195 -13.41 1.01 -13.80
CA HIS A 195 -12.18 0.36 -13.32
C HIS A 195 -11.05 1.34 -12.96
N PHE A 196 -11.32 2.65 -13.05
CA PHE A 196 -10.27 3.66 -12.87
C PHE A 196 -9.60 3.60 -11.50
N PHE A 197 -10.36 3.30 -10.45
CA PHE A 197 -9.87 3.22 -9.06
C PHE A 197 -9.69 1.79 -8.55
N ASP A 198 -9.59 0.79 -9.41
CA ASP A 198 -9.33 -0.61 -9.00
C ASP A 198 -7.98 -0.76 -8.28
N ASP A 199 -7.83 -1.81 -7.47
CA ASP A 199 -6.67 -2.03 -6.60
C ASP A 199 -5.33 -2.06 -7.33
N ASN A 200 -5.31 -2.54 -8.57
CA ASN A 200 -4.11 -2.70 -9.38
C ASN A 200 -3.82 -1.48 -10.28
N THR A 201 -4.64 -0.42 -10.18
CA THR A 201 -4.44 0.80 -10.97
C THR A 201 -3.61 1.85 -10.22
N LEU A 202 -2.90 2.70 -10.97
CA LEU A 202 -2.18 3.82 -10.41
C LEU A 202 -3.13 4.79 -9.68
N ALA A 203 -4.27 5.10 -10.30
CA ALA A 203 -5.28 5.99 -9.72
C ALA A 203 -5.86 5.44 -8.42
N GLY A 204 -6.16 4.15 -8.38
CA GLY A 204 -6.65 3.49 -7.19
C GLY A 204 -5.64 3.48 -6.05
N ASN A 205 -4.35 3.24 -6.36
CA ASN A 205 -3.28 3.32 -5.37
C ASN A 205 -3.09 4.73 -4.82
N LEU A 206 -3.17 5.75 -5.68
CA LEU A 206 -3.06 7.15 -5.27
C LEU A 206 -4.27 7.63 -4.47
N LEU A 207 -5.50 7.21 -4.85
CA LEU A 207 -6.69 7.48 -4.05
C LEU A 207 -6.56 6.90 -2.63
N THR A 208 -6.11 5.66 -2.52
CA THR A 208 -5.91 5.00 -1.22
C THR A 208 -4.83 5.71 -0.41
N ALA A 209 -3.72 6.10 -1.04
CA ALA A 209 -2.64 6.84 -0.39
C ALA A 209 -3.11 8.20 0.15
N PHE A 210 -3.86 8.96 -0.65
CA PHE A 210 -4.49 10.20 -0.22
C PHE A 210 -5.41 9.98 0.99
N LEU A 211 -6.30 8.99 0.93
CA LEU A 211 -7.26 8.73 2.00
C LEU A 211 -6.58 8.28 3.31
N ARG A 212 -5.52 7.49 3.21
CA ARG A 212 -4.72 7.09 4.39
C ARG A 212 -4.09 8.30 5.07
N ASP A 213 -3.49 9.18 4.30
CA ASP A 213 -2.88 10.40 4.80
C ASP A 213 -3.93 11.34 5.41
N TYR A 214 -4.99 11.64 4.67
CA TYR A 214 -6.06 12.52 5.11
C TYR A 214 -6.74 12.07 6.40
N PHE A 215 -7.06 10.78 6.52
CA PHE A 215 -7.68 10.21 7.71
C PHE A 215 -6.70 9.85 8.81
N ARG A 216 -5.38 10.03 8.60
CA ARG A 216 -4.31 9.51 9.47
C ARG A 216 -4.56 8.03 9.80
N PHE A 217 -4.92 7.26 8.78
CA PHE A 217 -5.32 5.87 8.93
C PHE A 217 -4.07 5.01 9.04
N GLY A 218 -3.76 4.56 10.26
CA GLY A 218 -2.67 3.62 10.52
C GLY A 218 -2.89 2.30 9.78
N TYR A 219 -1.81 1.65 9.41
CA TYR A 219 -1.83 0.28 8.92
C TYR A 219 -2.16 -0.64 10.10
N GLU A 220 -3.19 -1.46 9.97
CA GLU A 220 -3.45 -2.53 10.92
C GLU A 220 -2.66 -3.75 10.44
N ASP A 221 -1.55 -4.09 11.13
CA ASP A 221 -0.59 -5.13 10.72
C ASP A 221 -1.20 -6.53 10.66
N ASP A 222 -2.29 -6.74 11.38
CA ASP A 222 -3.08 -7.98 11.42
C ASP A 222 -4.10 -8.09 10.28
N LEU A 223 -4.26 -7.03 9.46
CA LEU A 223 -5.10 -7.02 8.28
C LEU A 223 -4.30 -7.20 6.98
N SER A 224 -4.89 -7.89 6.02
CA SER A 224 -4.37 -7.89 4.66
C SER A 224 -4.39 -6.47 4.05
N GLU A 225 -3.56 -6.24 3.03
CA GLU A 225 -3.56 -4.99 2.27
C GLU A 225 -4.95 -4.67 1.69
N ALA A 226 -5.65 -5.69 1.19
CA ALA A 226 -7.00 -5.54 0.64
C ALA A 226 -8.03 -5.09 1.69
N GLU A 227 -7.93 -5.59 2.92
CA GLU A 227 -8.80 -5.20 4.03
C GLU A 227 -8.48 -3.77 4.50
N ASN A 228 -7.20 -3.44 4.70
CA ASN A 228 -6.76 -2.09 5.03
C ASN A 228 -7.26 -1.07 4.01
N ARG A 229 -7.17 -1.41 2.71
CA ARG A 229 -7.68 -0.59 1.62
C ARG A 229 -9.20 -0.45 1.66
N SER A 230 -9.91 -1.56 1.87
CA SER A 230 -11.38 -1.55 2.00
C SER A 230 -11.84 -0.69 3.18
N ASN A 231 -11.10 -0.71 4.29
CA ASN A 231 -11.42 0.08 5.48
C ASN A 231 -11.29 1.59 5.23
N VAL A 232 -10.22 2.03 4.57
CA VAL A 232 -10.02 3.45 4.29
C VAL A 232 -11.02 3.97 3.24
N LEU A 233 -11.34 3.19 2.22
CA LEU A 233 -12.37 3.51 1.23
C LEU A 233 -13.75 3.62 1.90
N PHE A 234 -14.09 2.69 2.78
CA PHE A 234 -15.36 2.73 3.51
C PHE A 234 -15.48 3.98 4.38
N LYS A 235 -14.40 4.43 5.02
CA LYS A 235 -14.37 5.68 5.79
C LYS A 235 -14.65 6.89 4.89
N ALA A 236 -14.19 6.85 3.64
CA ALA A 236 -14.47 7.87 2.64
C ALA A 236 -15.90 7.81 2.06
N GLY A 237 -16.68 6.81 2.45
CA GLY A 237 -18.04 6.60 1.95
C GLY A 237 -18.11 5.68 0.72
N ILE A 238 -17.02 5.01 0.37
CA ILE A 238 -16.96 4.13 -0.80
C ILE A 238 -16.99 2.66 -0.36
N ILE A 239 -17.82 1.87 -1.01
CA ILE A 239 -17.91 0.43 -0.83
C ILE A 239 -17.43 -0.25 -2.12
N LYS A 240 -16.46 -1.14 -1.99
CA LYS A 240 -15.88 -1.85 -3.14
C LYS A 240 -16.81 -2.96 -3.65
N ASP A 241 -17.37 -3.72 -2.71
CA ASP A 241 -18.29 -4.81 -2.98
C ASP A 241 -19.34 -4.88 -1.86
N THR A 242 -20.60 -4.79 -2.25
CA THR A 242 -21.73 -4.75 -1.31
C THR A 242 -22.41 -6.09 -1.12
N LEU A 243 -22.19 -7.05 -2.00
CA LEU A 243 -22.95 -8.29 -2.05
C LEU A 243 -22.17 -9.51 -1.62
N SER A 244 -20.89 -9.62 -1.98
CA SER A 244 -20.06 -10.77 -1.62
C SER A 244 -19.45 -10.68 -0.22
N ASN A 245 -19.52 -9.49 0.40
CA ASN A 245 -19.11 -9.27 1.78
C ASN A 245 -20.35 -9.22 2.66
N ASP A 246 -20.61 -10.31 3.37
CA ASP A 246 -21.80 -10.54 4.14
C ASP A 246 -21.49 -11.16 5.51
N VAL A 247 -22.49 -11.18 6.38
CA VAL A 247 -22.50 -11.84 7.68
C VAL A 247 -23.78 -12.64 7.85
N ILE A 248 -23.68 -13.81 8.46
CA ILE A 248 -24.85 -14.63 8.83
C ILE A 248 -25.24 -14.27 10.25
N ALA A 249 -26.49 -13.91 10.44
CA ALA A 249 -27.06 -13.49 11.71
C ALA A 249 -28.34 -14.27 12.02
N TYR A 250 -28.60 -14.50 13.32
CA TYR A 250 -29.81 -15.12 13.83
C TYR A 250 -30.24 -14.41 15.09
N GLY A 251 -31.56 -14.22 15.25
CA GLY A 251 -32.12 -13.58 16.44
C GLY A 251 -31.80 -12.08 16.59
N ILE A 252 -31.42 -11.42 15.48
CA ILE A 252 -31.05 -10.01 15.43
C ILE A 252 -32.08 -9.21 14.64
N ARG A 253 -32.44 -8.07 15.18
CA ARG A 253 -33.37 -7.09 14.59
C ARG A 253 -32.56 -5.85 14.13
N GLY A 254 -33.14 -5.10 13.18
CA GLY A 254 -32.56 -3.86 12.69
C GLY A 254 -33.58 -2.75 12.56
N ARG A 255 -33.11 -1.51 12.84
CA ARG A 255 -33.86 -0.28 12.53
C ARG A 255 -33.17 0.40 11.35
N CYS A 256 -33.99 0.73 10.36
CA CYS A 256 -33.52 1.46 9.18
C CYS A 256 -33.28 2.93 9.49
N VAL A 257 -32.50 3.61 8.63
CA VAL A 257 -32.18 5.05 8.76
C VAL A 257 -33.43 5.96 8.79
N ASP A 258 -34.53 5.51 8.23
CA ASP A 258 -35.83 6.19 8.27
C ASP A 258 -36.62 5.96 9.57
N GLY A 259 -36.07 5.21 10.53
CA GLY A 259 -36.67 4.87 11.81
C GLY A 259 -37.57 3.62 11.79
N SER A 260 -37.88 3.04 10.63
CA SER A 260 -38.72 1.83 10.52
C SER A 260 -37.92 0.57 10.91
N LEU A 261 -38.64 -0.48 11.33
CA LEU A 261 -38.03 -1.80 11.49
C LEU A 261 -37.76 -2.45 10.12
N HIS A 262 -36.63 -3.10 10.00
CA HIS A 262 -36.25 -3.80 8.77
C HIS A 262 -37.10 -5.07 8.61
N GLN A 263 -38.15 -5.00 7.79
CA GLN A 263 -39.17 -6.05 7.66
C GLN A 263 -38.61 -7.43 7.29
N GLY A 264 -37.56 -7.48 6.46
CA GLY A 264 -36.89 -8.74 6.14
C GLY A 264 -36.26 -9.41 7.37
N MET A 265 -35.61 -8.64 8.25
CA MET A 265 -35.01 -9.19 9.49
C MET A 265 -36.13 -9.65 10.46
N GLU A 266 -37.20 -8.88 10.59
CA GLU A 266 -38.41 -9.28 11.38
C GLU A 266 -39.01 -10.58 10.85
N GLY A 267 -39.10 -10.75 9.54
CA GLY A 267 -39.60 -11.97 8.89
C GLY A 267 -38.72 -13.18 9.22
N PHE A 268 -37.42 -13.10 9.08
CA PHE A 268 -36.48 -14.18 9.45
C PHE A 268 -36.55 -14.51 10.95
N LEU A 269 -36.62 -13.48 11.80
CA LEU A 269 -36.78 -13.66 13.24
C LEU A 269 -38.07 -14.45 13.57
N HIS A 270 -39.20 -14.07 12.96
CA HIS A 270 -40.48 -14.72 13.17
C HIS A 270 -40.46 -16.19 12.71
N GLN A 271 -39.77 -16.50 11.61
CA GLN A 271 -39.59 -17.85 11.11
C GLN A 271 -38.53 -18.65 11.87
N LYS A 272 -37.80 -18.02 12.78
CA LYS A 272 -36.63 -18.60 13.47
C LYS A 272 -35.57 -19.12 12.49
N GLU A 273 -35.31 -18.32 11.46
CA GLU A 273 -34.36 -18.66 10.43
C GLU A 273 -33.16 -17.69 10.46
N PRO A 274 -31.92 -18.15 10.11
CA PRO A 274 -30.77 -17.26 9.93
C PRO A 274 -30.93 -16.42 8.69
N VAL A 275 -30.43 -15.18 8.75
CA VAL A 275 -30.39 -14.24 7.63
C VAL A 275 -28.98 -13.91 7.22
N LYS A 276 -28.74 -13.83 5.92
CA LYS A 276 -27.49 -13.38 5.35
C LYS A 276 -27.59 -11.88 5.04
N LEU A 277 -26.85 -11.06 5.81
CA LEU A 277 -26.86 -9.61 5.68
C LEU A 277 -25.64 -9.13 4.89
N SER A 278 -25.90 -8.53 3.73
CA SER A 278 -24.85 -7.91 2.89
C SER A 278 -24.44 -6.55 3.45
N LEU A 279 -23.29 -6.03 3.03
CA LEU A 279 -22.89 -4.66 3.36
C LEU A 279 -23.93 -3.63 2.91
N LEU A 280 -24.63 -3.88 1.78
CA LEU A 280 -25.70 -3.00 1.31
C LEU A 280 -26.87 -2.96 2.29
N THR A 281 -27.29 -4.11 2.80
CA THR A 281 -28.34 -4.21 3.81
C THR A 281 -27.92 -3.47 5.08
N LEU A 282 -26.73 -3.75 5.58
CA LEU A 282 -26.20 -3.12 6.80
C LEU A 282 -26.03 -1.60 6.67
N ALA A 283 -25.68 -1.10 5.47
CA ALA A 283 -25.55 0.33 5.21
C ALA A 283 -26.88 1.11 5.31
N ASN A 284 -28.01 0.42 5.22
CA ASN A 284 -29.34 1.01 5.36
C ASN A 284 -29.88 0.95 6.81
N LEU A 285 -29.14 0.32 7.74
CA LEU A 285 -29.49 0.25 9.14
C LEU A 285 -28.85 1.39 9.94
N GLU A 286 -29.59 1.94 10.89
CA GLU A 286 -29.11 2.90 11.88
C GLU A 286 -28.63 2.19 13.14
N GLU A 287 -29.35 1.15 13.57
CA GLU A 287 -29.01 0.35 14.74
C GLU A 287 -29.45 -1.12 14.59
N THR A 288 -28.80 -2.00 15.35
CA THR A 288 -29.22 -3.39 15.51
C THR A 288 -29.41 -3.73 16.99
N PHE A 289 -30.29 -4.67 17.28
CA PHE A 289 -30.57 -5.11 18.64
C PHE A 289 -31.09 -6.55 18.68
N THR A 290 -31.13 -7.13 19.86
CA THR A 290 -31.67 -8.47 20.09
C THR A 290 -32.77 -8.42 21.14
N ASN A 291 -33.73 -9.37 21.05
CA ASN A 291 -34.75 -9.55 22.07
C ASN A 291 -34.25 -10.41 23.26
N SER A 292 -33.05 -10.92 23.22
CA SER A 292 -32.48 -11.69 24.33
C SER A 292 -32.46 -10.83 25.61
N VAL A 293 -32.97 -11.38 26.70
CA VAL A 293 -33.12 -10.65 27.98
C VAL A 293 -31.77 -10.15 28.53
N ASP A 294 -30.73 -10.93 28.31
CA ASP A 294 -29.35 -10.61 28.73
C ASP A 294 -28.58 -9.68 27.76
N ARG A 295 -29.26 -9.25 26.67
CA ARG A 295 -28.65 -8.43 25.60
C ARG A 295 -27.34 -9.00 25.09
N ARG A 296 -27.22 -10.32 25.08
CA ARG A 296 -25.99 -11.02 24.67
C ARG A 296 -26.13 -11.52 23.25
N VAL A 297 -25.06 -11.33 22.48
CA VAL A 297 -24.91 -11.88 21.12
C VAL A 297 -23.70 -12.81 21.09
N TYR A 298 -23.92 -14.04 20.68
CA TYR A 298 -22.87 -15.05 20.56
C TYR A 298 -22.28 -15.00 19.16
N ILE A 299 -20.96 -14.93 19.09
CA ILE A 299 -20.22 -14.92 17.83
C ILE A 299 -19.45 -16.22 17.74
N VAL A 300 -19.73 -17.00 16.71
CA VAL A 300 -19.04 -18.27 16.45
C VAL A 300 -18.39 -18.24 15.07
N GLU A 301 -17.27 -18.94 14.95
CA GLU A 301 -16.52 -18.96 13.70
C GLU A 301 -17.05 -19.97 12.71
N ASN A 302 -17.45 -21.13 13.20
CA ASN A 302 -17.81 -22.28 12.37
C ASN A 302 -19.31 -22.33 12.03
N PRO A 303 -19.70 -22.47 10.73
CA PRO A 303 -21.10 -22.52 10.31
C PRO A 303 -21.87 -23.74 10.83
N ALA A 304 -21.23 -24.88 11.00
CA ALA A 304 -21.88 -26.07 11.53
C ALA A 304 -22.24 -25.89 13.00
N VAL A 305 -21.33 -25.33 13.79
CA VAL A 305 -21.55 -24.98 15.19
C VAL A 305 -22.65 -23.92 15.30
N PHE A 306 -22.61 -22.88 14.46
CA PHE A 306 -23.68 -21.86 14.38
C PHE A 306 -25.06 -22.51 14.12
N SER A 307 -25.16 -23.41 13.14
CA SER A 307 -26.42 -24.07 12.78
C SER A 307 -27.00 -24.90 13.93
N ILE A 308 -26.15 -25.62 14.66
CA ILE A 308 -26.59 -26.44 15.80
C ILE A 308 -27.02 -25.54 16.96
N LEU A 309 -26.26 -24.49 17.27
CA LEU A 309 -26.58 -23.58 18.37
C LEU A 309 -27.88 -22.79 18.13
N THR A 310 -28.11 -22.30 16.92
CA THR A 310 -29.36 -21.60 16.57
C THR A 310 -30.58 -22.50 16.68
N SER A 311 -30.46 -23.78 16.33
CA SER A 311 -31.51 -24.78 16.50
C SER A 311 -31.74 -25.13 17.97
N ARG A 312 -30.70 -25.19 18.79
CA ARG A 312 -30.78 -25.55 20.20
C ARG A 312 -31.29 -24.42 21.09
N PHE A 313 -30.91 -23.17 20.73
CA PHE A 313 -31.21 -21.97 21.53
C PHE A 313 -31.95 -20.91 20.68
N PRO A 314 -33.18 -21.18 20.25
CA PRO A 314 -33.88 -20.33 19.27
C PRO A 314 -34.28 -18.95 19.81
N GLU A 315 -34.13 -18.68 21.11
CA GLU A 315 -34.40 -17.40 21.76
C GLU A 315 -33.15 -16.53 21.91
N LYS A 316 -31.97 -17.05 21.57
CA LYS A 316 -30.70 -16.33 21.66
C LYS A 316 -30.30 -15.69 20.31
N ALA A 317 -29.38 -14.77 20.36
CA ALA A 317 -28.84 -14.10 19.19
C ALA A 317 -27.45 -14.62 18.84
N PHE A 318 -27.24 -14.97 17.57
CA PHE A 318 -25.98 -15.51 17.06
C PHE A 318 -25.50 -14.80 15.81
N ILE A 319 -24.18 -14.71 15.67
CA ILE A 319 -23.49 -14.26 14.47
C ILE A 319 -22.48 -15.33 14.08
N CYS A 320 -22.45 -15.73 12.80
CA CYS A 320 -21.37 -16.55 12.25
C CYS A 320 -20.38 -15.65 11.52
N SER A 321 -19.12 -15.64 11.98
CA SER A 321 -18.04 -14.87 11.34
C SER A 321 -17.47 -15.55 10.09
N TYR A 322 -17.69 -16.85 9.93
CA TYR A 322 -17.32 -17.62 8.76
C TYR A 322 -15.81 -17.57 8.45
N GLY A 323 -14.98 -17.95 9.42
CA GLY A 323 -13.53 -17.84 9.34
C GLY A 323 -13.03 -16.41 9.54
N GLN A 324 -12.16 -15.92 8.66
CA GLN A 324 -11.64 -14.55 8.75
C GLN A 324 -12.75 -13.52 8.85
N ILE A 325 -12.69 -12.67 9.89
CA ILE A 325 -13.74 -11.66 10.13
C ILE A 325 -13.78 -10.64 9.00
N ARG A 326 -14.83 -10.69 8.23
CA ARG A 326 -15.10 -9.77 7.13
C ARG A 326 -15.64 -8.42 7.62
N ARG A 327 -15.60 -7.42 6.76
CA ARG A 327 -16.11 -6.07 7.05
C ARG A 327 -17.56 -6.08 7.51
N ALA A 328 -18.41 -6.94 6.93
CA ALA A 328 -19.83 -7.05 7.30
C ALA A 328 -20.03 -7.43 8.77
N VAL A 329 -19.17 -8.29 9.33
CA VAL A 329 -19.22 -8.67 10.75
C VAL A 329 -18.99 -7.43 11.62
N PHE A 330 -17.90 -6.69 11.39
CA PHE A 330 -17.61 -5.47 12.14
C PHE A 330 -18.73 -4.43 12.01
N MET A 331 -19.26 -4.25 10.79
CA MET A 331 -20.33 -3.30 10.55
C MET A 331 -21.59 -3.67 11.33
N LEU A 332 -21.93 -4.96 11.36
CA LEU A 332 -23.07 -5.44 12.16
C LEU A 332 -22.83 -5.22 13.66
N LEU A 333 -21.63 -5.56 14.17
CA LEU A 333 -21.30 -5.39 15.59
C LEU A 333 -21.25 -3.92 16.02
N ASP A 334 -20.81 -3.02 15.14
CA ASP A 334 -20.74 -1.57 15.40
C ASP A 334 -22.13 -0.92 15.47
N LEU A 335 -23.16 -1.55 14.88
CA LEU A 335 -24.55 -1.08 14.92
C LEU A 335 -25.27 -1.41 16.24
N PHE A 336 -24.73 -2.30 17.07
CA PHE A 336 -25.31 -2.58 18.39
C PHE A 336 -25.02 -1.46 19.40
N ASP A 337 -26.00 -1.22 20.28
CA ASP A 337 -25.84 -0.27 21.38
C ASP A 337 -24.69 -0.64 22.31
N LYS A 338 -24.27 0.32 23.16
CA LYS A 338 -23.16 0.14 24.09
C LYS A 338 -23.43 -0.88 25.21
N ASN A 339 -24.70 -1.23 25.45
CA ASN A 339 -25.10 -2.17 26.50
C ASN A 339 -25.15 -3.61 25.99
N THR A 340 -25.00 -3.84 24.70
CA THR A 340 -24.94 -5.18 24.12
C THR A 340 -23.56 -5.81 24.41
N VAL A 341 -23.58 -7.02 24.94
CA VAL A 341 -22.38 -7.82 25.24
C VAL A 341 -22.18 -8.90 24.18
N PHE A 342 -20.96 -9.08 23.76
CA PHE A 342 -20.58 -10.11 22.79
C PHE A 342 -19.86 -11.26 23.49
N SER A 343 -20.20 -12.48 23.14
CA SER A 343 -19.51 -13.70 23.59
C SER A 343 -18.92 -14.39 22.36
N TYR A 344 -17.61 -14.36 22.24
CA TYR A 344 -16.91 -14.93 21.10
C TYR A 344 -16.33 -16.32 21.39
N ALA A 345 -16.56 -17.24 20.47
CA ALA A 345 -15.94 -18.55 20.41
C ALA A 345 -15.40 -18.80 19.00
N GLY A 346 -14.19 -19.32 18.89
CA GLY A 346 -13.52 -19.67 17.65
C GLY A 346 -12.68 -20.92 17.80
N ASP A 347 -11.93 -21.27 16.76
CA ASP A 347 -10.97 -22.35 16.81
C ASP A 347 -9.79 -22.04 17.73
N PHE A 348 -9.23 -23.05 18.38
CA PHE A 348 -7.95 -22.97 19.04
C PHE A 348 -6.84 -23.25 18.01
N ASP A 349 -6.62 -22.26 17.15
CA ASP A 349 -5.49 -22.21 16.24
C ASP A 349 -4.91 -20.78 16.19
N PRO A 350 -3.72 -20.57 15.62
CA PRO A 350 -3.11 -19.24 15.61
C PRO A 350 -3.98 -18.16 14.96
N GLU A 351 -4.73 -18.50 13.94
CA GLU A 351 -5.64 -17.61 13.23
C GLU A 351 -6.86 -17.24 14.10
N GLY A 352 -7.48 -18.24 14.75
CA GLY A 352 -8.62 -18.04 15.64
C GLY A 352 -8.27 -17.19 16.87
N LEU A 353 -7.06 -17.41 17.47
CA LEU A 353 -6.59 -16.58 18.58
C LEU A 353 -6.37 -15.12 18.14
N LEU A 354 -5.83 -14.88 16.96
CA LEU A 354 -5.66 -13.51 16.44
C LEU A 354 -7.01 -12.84 16.13
N ILE A 355 -8.00 -13.59 15.69
CA ILE A 355 -9.37 -13.10 15.53
C ILE A 355 -9.95 -12.68 16.88
N ALA A 356 -9.81 -13.54 17.91
CA ALA A 356 -10.23 -13.24 19.27
C ALA A 356 -9.57 -11.98 19.83
N GLU A 357 -8.24 -11.87 19.67
CA GLU A 357 -7.43 -10.69 20.05
C GLU A 357 -7.95 -9.40 19.39
N ARG A 358 -8.18 -9.45 18.08
CA ARG A 358 -8.67 -8.32 17.30
C ARG A 358 -10.05 -7.85 17.75
N LEU A 359 -10.96 -8.79 18.01
CA LEU A 359 -12.29 -8.48 18.55
C LEU A 359 -12.19 -7.87 19.96
N LYS A 360 -11.37 -8.45 20.84
CA LYS A 360 -11.16 -7.96 22.19
C LYS A 360 -10.58 -6.54 22.19
N LYS A 361 -9.58 -6.29 21.38
CA LYS A 361 -8.98 -4.96 21.20
C LYS A 361 -9.99 -3.91 20.75
N ARG A 362 -10.94 -4.27 19.87
CA ARG A 362 -11.95 -3.35 19.33
C ARG A 362 -13.09 -3.08 20.30
N TYR A 363 -13.61 -4.12 20.93
CA TYR A 363 -14.84 -4.03 21.73
C TYR A 363 -14.59 -3.99 23.25
N GLY A 364 -13.37 -4.21 23.68
CA GLY A 364 -12.98 -4.07 25.11
C GLY A 364 -13.81 -4.94 26.03
N ASP A 365 -14.37 -4.33 27.08
CA ASP A 365 -15.18 -5.02 28.09
C ASP A 365 -16.54 -5.54 27.58
N ARG A 366 -16.97 -5.05 26.42
CA ARG A 366 -18.17 -5.58 25.76
C ARG A 366 -17.96 -6.97 25.16
N LEU A 367 -16.71 -7.45 25.03
CA LEU A 367 -16.41 -8.77 24.50
C LEU A 367 -15.85 -9.66 25.58
N ALA A 368 -16.51 -10.78 25.81
CA ALA A 368 -16.05 -11.90 26.63
C ALA A 368 -15.69 -13.08 25.71
N PHE A 369 -14.62 -13.78 26.06
CA PHE A 369 -14.32 -15.06 25.42
C PHE A 369 -15.27 -16.13 26.00
N TRP A 370 -15.77 -16.98 25.12
CA TRP A 370 -16.69 -18.04 25.48
C TRP A 370 -16.06 -19.38 25.17
N LYS A 371 -15.80 -20.16 26.23
CA LYS A 371 -15.12 -21.46 26.14
C LYS A 371 -13.67 -21.38 25.61
N TYR A 372 -12.96 -20.31 25.99
CA TYR A 372 -11.54 -20.12 25.71
C TYR A 372 -10.71 -20.41 26.95
N GLU A 373 -10.90 -21.60 27.55
CA GLU A 373 -10.15 -22.05 28.70
C GLU A 373 -9.07 -23.07 28.28
N THR A 374 -7.96 -23.11 29.01
CA THR A 374 -6.81 -23.99 28.72
C THR A 374 -7.13 -25.46 28.83
N ASP A 375 -7.98 -25.85 29.77
CA ASP A 375 -8.46 -27.21 29.96
C ASP A 375 -9.35 -27.71 28.80
N ILE A 376 -10.14 -26.83 28.23
CA ILE A 376 -10.92 -27.12 27.02
C ILE A 376 -9.98 -27.33 25.82
N TYR A 377 -8.99 -26.47 25.62
CA TYR A 377 -7.99 -26.65 24.59
C TYR A 377 -7.30 -28.01 24.71
N LEU A 378 -6.79 -28.35 25.88
CA LEU A 378 -6.10 -29.62 26.12
C LEU A 378 -7.02 -30.85 25.90
N LYS A 379 -8.29 -30.74 26.31
CA LYS A 379 -9.27 -31.81 26.15
C LYS A 379 -9.59 -32.13 24.69
N TYR A 380 -9.63 -31.10 23.84
CA TYR A 380 -10.08 -31.23 22.43
C TYR A 380 -8.96 -31.06 21.39
N MET A 381 -7.71 -31.09 21.84
CA MET A 381 -6.55 -31.03 20.98
C MET A 381 -6.64 -32.06 19.84
N SER A 382 -6.48 -31.60 18.60
CA SER A 382 -6.47 -32.47 17.43
C SER A 382 -5.10 -33.17 17.22
N GLU A 383 -5.03 -34.13 16.34
CA GLU A 383 -3.76 -34.71 15.91
C GLU A 383 -3.01 -33.82 14.90
N GLU A 384 -3.67 -32.82 14.36
CA GLU A 384 -3.09 -31.91 13.37
C GLU A 384 -1.99 -31.03 13.97
N LYS A 385 -0.78 -31.18 13.39
CA LYS A 385 0.39 -30.39 13.81
C LYS A 385 0.44 -29.05 13.10
N LEU A 386 0.63 -28.02 13.88
CA LEU A 386 0.84 -26.67 13.37
C LEU A 386 2.23 -26.52 12.74
N THR A 387 2.29 -25.86 11.59
CA THR A 387 3.57 -25.50 10.96
C THR A 387 4.29 -24.42 11.77
N LYS A 388 5.62 -24.38 11.70
CA LYS A 388 6.43 -23.32 12.35
C LYS A 388 5.97 -21.90 11.96
N GLN A 389 5.53 -21.75 10.72
CA GLN A 389 5.04 -20.47 10.22
C GLN A 389 3.70 -20.07 10.87
N ARG A 390 2.80 -21.02 11.09
CA ARG A 390 1.54 -20.76 11.82
C ARG A 390 1.81 -20.45 13.28
N ILE A 391 2.66 -21.23 13.96
CA ILE A 391 3.04 -20.99 15.38
C ILE A 391 3.61 -19.58 15.57
N LYS A 392 4.42 -19.08 14.64
CA LYS A 392 4.98 -17.72 14.70
C LYS A 392 3.90 -16.64 14.74
N LYS A 393 2.70 -16.87 14.19
CA LYS A 393 1.59 -15.91 14.26
C LYS A 393 1.11 -15.64 15.70
N LEU A 394 1.30 -16.61 16.61
CA LEU A 394 0.98 -16.45 18.04
C LEU A 394 1.76 -15.31 18.69
N ASP A 395 2.86 -14.84 18.08
CA ASP A 395 3.61 -13.66 18.54
C ASP A 395 2.77 -12.37 18.48
N GLY A 396 1.63 -12.38 17.78
CA GLY A 396 0.67 -11.28 17.72
C GLY A 396 -0.30 -11.22 18.92
N VAL A 397 -0.42 -12.29 19.71
CA VAL A 397 -1.36 -12.37 20.84
C VAL A 397 -0.83 -11.56 22.04
N ARG A 398 -1.68 -10.73 22.65
CA ARG A 398 -1.36 -9.84 23.79
C ARG A 398 -2.33 -9.96 24.96
N ASP A 399 -3.58 -10.36 24.73
CA ASP A 399 -4.57 -10.50 25.80
C ASP A 399 -4.16 -11.58 26.79
N ALA A 400 -4.26 -11.30 28.08
CA ALA A 400 -3.76 -12.18 29.15
C ALA A 400 -4.45 -13.57 29.20
N ALA A 401 -5.72 -13.64 28.81
CA ALA A 401 -6.45 -14.90 28.75
C ALA A 401 -5.99 -15.74 27.55
N LEU A 402 -5.77 -15.11 26.39
CA LEU A 402 -5.32 -15.78 25.17
C LEU A 402 -3.84 -16.16 25.22
N LEU A 403 -2.99 -15.40 25.93
CA LEU A 403 -1.56 -15.70 26.09
C LEU A 403 -1.31 -17.09 26.67
N LYS A 404 -2.07 -17.49 27.71
CA LYS A 404 -1.94 -18.82 28.30
C LYS A 404 -2.22 -19.94 27.31
N ILE A 405 -3.23 -19.77 26.47
CA ILE A 405 -3.57 -20.71 25.41
C ILE A 405 -2.48 -20.71 24.32
N ALA A 406 -2.00 -19.54 23.94
CA ALA A 406 -0.95 -19.40 22.94
C ALA A 406 0.38 -20.05 23.40
N GLU A 407 0.73 -19.98 24.67
CA GLU A 407 1.89 -20.67 25.26
C GLU A 407 1.73 -22.18 25.16
N LEU A 408 0.61 -22.73 25.65
CA LEU A 408 0.32 -24.18 25.52
C LEU A 408 0.31 -24.62 24.05
N MET A 409 -0.25 -23.83 23.16
CA MET A 409 -0.28 -24.14 21.74
C MET A 409 1.13 -24.16 21.11
N ARG A 410 2.07 -23.34 21.60
CA ARG A 410 3.48 -23.42 21.18
C ARG A 410 4.16 -24.68 21.68
N GLU A 411 3.87 -25.09 22.91
CA GLU A 411 4.43 -26.30 23.52
C GLU A 411 3.93 -27.57 22.84
N GLU A 412 2.61 -27.69 22.66
CA GLU A 412 1.97 -28.87 22.09
C GLU A 412 2.09 -28.93 20.55
N GLY A 413 2.16 -27.77 19.90
CA GLY A 413 2.25 -27.65 18.44
C GLY A 413 1.02 -28.16 17.69
N ARG A 414 -0.18 -28.09 18.29
CA ARG A 414 -1.43 -28.65 17.77
C ARG A 414 -2.56 -27.64 17.85
N ALA A 415 -3.59 -27.84 17.01
CA ALA A 415 -4.82 -27.06 17.01
C ALA A 415 -5.97 -27.82 17.70
N ALA A 416 -7.05 -27.12 18.08
CA ALA A 416 -8.34 -27.71 18.40
C ALA A 416 -9.45 -26.96 17.70
N TYR A 417 -10.46 -27.66 17.21
CA TYR A 417 -11.48 -27.11 16.33
C TYR A 417 -12.85 -27.04 17.01
N GLN A 418 -13.61 -26.01 16.72
CA GLN A 418 -14.92 -25.74 17.34
C GLN A 418 -15.90 -26.93 17.22
N GLU A 419 -15.87 -27.66 16.12
CA GLU A 419 -16.75 -28.81 15.90
C GLU A 419 -16.54 -29.91 16.95
N SER A 420 -15.28 -30.12 17.36
CA SER A 420 -14.94 -31.12 18.40
C SER A 420 -15.43 -30.69 19.78
N MET A 421 -15.58 -29.38 20.01
CA MET A 421 -15.96 -28.78 21.28
C MET A 421 -17.48 -28.53 21.42
N LEU A 422 -18.29 -29.03 20.49
CA LEU A 422 -19.72 -28.73 20.42
C LEU A 422 -20.49 -29.02 21.71
N GLU A 423 -20.14 -30.09 22.44
CA GLU A 423 -20.75 -30.43 23.72
C GLU A 423 -20.56 -29.34 24.78
N GLU A 424 -19.40 -28.66 24.78
CA GLU A 424 -19.10 -27.59 25.72
C GLU A 424 -20.04 -26.37 25.50
N TYR A 425 -20.39 -26.12 24.24
CA TYR A 425 -21.31 -25.02 23.90
C TYR A 425 -22.76 -25.35 24.20
N VAL A 426 -23.18 -26.58 23.85
CA VAL A 426 -24.58 -27.03 24.02
C VAL A 426 -24.97 -27.20 25.50
N ASN A 427 -24.04 -27.66 26.34
CA ASN A 427 -24.28 -27.89 27.76
C ASN A 427 -23.98 -26.66 28.64
N SER A 428 -23.54 -25.54 28.07
CA SER A 428 -23.34 -24.30 28.81
C SER A 428 -24.64 -23.62 29.13
N PRO A 429 -24.80 -23.07 30.34
CA PRO A 429 -25.88 -22.12 30.60
C PRO A 429 -25.65 -20.85 29.76
N MET A 430 -26.56 -20.56 28.88
CA MET A 430 -26.56 -19.33 28.05
C MET A 430 -27.50 -18.26 28.59
#